data_2b1683918b0c450b750b8cfb702bb306
#
_entry.id   2b1683918b0c450b750b8cfb702bb306
#
_cell.length_a   1.000
_cell.length_b   1.000
_cell.length_c   1.000
_cell.angle_alpha   90.00
_cell.angle_beta   90.00
_cell.angle_gamma   90.00
#
_symmetry.space_group_name_H-M   'P 1'
#
loop_
_entity.id
_entity.type
_entity.pdbx_description
1 polymer ?
#
loop_
_entity_poly.entity_id
_entity_poly.type
_entity_poly.pdbx_seq_one_letter_code
_entity_poly.pdbx_strand_id
1 'polypeptide(L)'
;KNLKIIGEYTYNYKAFESTKFDKKFEYAHGGQFRKEQSVANSKFQHGQENIDYNAFNFYANYAQSFNAHQLALIAGFNQESNDEVYNQAYRMDMINEELPSLSQGTGAYYAADAYSRYTIRGLFYRMTYNYKGRYLFEANGRYDGSSKFPSKGRFGFFPSFSVGWRVSEEKFMSFAKSFLYNLKIRSSWGNIGNQSISPYAYIPGMPSLRANWVVKDEKVTTLGAPKLISNSFTWEKVSTLDFGVDLGLFNNKFNLTFDWYNRCTKGMLAPGMELPSVLGTDAPLQNTANLSSNGWELSMSWQDRIGKVGYYLRMNLFDSRTKITKYNNEIGLIGDNVYRNGMYLGEIWGYQTDRLYTSEDFNIDGTLKNGIPRVEGYNPNPGDVLYVDQDDNGIINAGKLTLNAPGDRKVIGNNTRRYQFGINGGVDWENWSLSFMLQGVGKRDLWLMNELTYPMYDRWSTLYSSQLDYWTPSHTNSYFPRIYENSEGNTRANTLVQSRYLKNGAYLSVKNITLSYVLNKQWLSKWGLNRVTVFLSGENLFVFDHLPNGVDAERIVTEELGTRGFTYPYMRQISFGVNVTL
;
A
#
# COMPACT_ATOMS: atom_id res chain seq x y z
N LYS A 1 29.30 35.89 12.59
CA LYS A 1 28.67 35.59 11.28
C LYS A 1 28.51 34.06 11.03
N ASN A 2 29.26 33.23 11.74
CA ASN A 2 29.26 31.77 11.53
C ASN A 2 28.26 31.00 12.42
N LEU A 3 27.72 31.66 13.44
CA LEU A 3 26.72 31.10 14.34
C LEU A 3 25.39 31.82 14.13
N LYS A 4 24.31 31.02 13.95
CA LYS A 4 22.92 31.49 13.91
C LYS A 4 22.13 30.74 14.98
N ILE A 5 21.36 31.47 15.77
CA ILE A 5 20.39 30.91 16.72
C ILE A 5 19.00 31.18 16.16
N ILE A 6 18.18 30.15 16.08
CA ILE A 6 16.88 30.19 15.41
C ILE A 6 15.83 29.63 16.37
N GLY A 7 14.75 30.36 16.53
CA GLY A 7 13.54 29.93 17.22
C GLY A 7 12.38 29.96 16.21
N GLU A 8 11.65 28.88 16.13
CA GLU A 8 10.50 28.73 15.24
C GLU A 8 9.31 28.24 16.04
N TYR A 9 8.17 28.85 15.83
CA TYR A 9 6.89 28.39 16.36
C TYR A 9 5.92 28.16 15.21
N THR A 10 5.32 26.99 15.17
CA THR A 10 4.30 26.62 14.18
C THR A 10 3.00 26.34 14.90
N TYR A 11 1.95 27.02 14.48
CA TYR A 11 0.57 26.74 14.86
C TYR A 11 -0.22 26.33 13.63
N ASN A 12 -0.91 25.20 13.70
CA ASN A 12 -1.77 24.71 12.62
C ASN A 12 -3.10 24.29 13.22
N TYR A 13 -4.16 24.95 12.81
CA TYR A 13 -5.53 24.61 13.16
C TYR A 13 -6.24 24.02 11.95
N LYS A 14 -6.87 22.86 12.12
CA LYS A 14 -7.70 22.23 11.10
C LYS A 14 -9.09 22.01 11.68
N ALA A 15 -10.10 22.43 10.94
CA ALA A 15 -11.49 22.14 11.23
C ALA A 15 -12.08 21.34 10.06
N PHE A 16 -12.61 20.19 10.35
CA PHE A 16 -13.33 19.37 9.39
C PHE A 16 -14.79 19.31 9.82
N GLU A 17 -15.66 19.52 8.86
CA GLU A 17 -17.09 19.35 9.03
C GLU A 17 -17.58 18.30 8.04
N SER A 18 -18.38 17.38 8.50
CA SER A 18 -18.92 16.32 7.68
C SER A 18 -20.43 16.22 7.86
N THR A 19 -21.15 16.13 6.75
CA THR A 19 -22.58 15.88 6.74
C THR A 19 -22.85 14.65 5.89
N LYS A 20 -23.60 13.71 6.43
CA LYS A 20 -24.04 12.50 5.72
C LYS A 20 -25.54 12.36 5.83
N PHE A 21 -26.19 12.10 4.72
CA PHE A 21 -27.62 11.84 4.68
C PHE A 21 -27.89 10.52 3.94
N ASP A 22 -28.44 9.55 4.66
CA ASP A 22 -28.93 8.29 4.12
C ASP A 22 -30.42 8.49 3.81
N LYS A 23 -30.72 8.85 2.55
CA LYS A 23 -32.09 9.14 2.07
C LYS A 23 -32.85 7.85 1.77
N LYS A 24 -34.14 7.80 2.06
CA LYS A 24 -35.02 6.74 1.59
C LYS A 24 -35.35 6.92 0.12
N PHE A 25 -35.21 5.86 -0.66
CA PHE A 25 -35.76 5.80 -2.00
C PHE A 25 -36.20 4.37 -2.29
N GLU A 26 -37.22 4.25 -3.13
CA GLU A 26 -37.71 2.97 -3.61
C GLU A 26 -36.97 2.55 -4.86
N TYR A 27 -36.64 1.30 -4.97
CA TYR A 27 -36.04 0.70 -6.17
C TYR A 27 -36.68 -0.65 -6.47
N ALA A 28 -36.70 -1.03 -7.74
CA ALA A 28 -37.13 -2.36 -8.16
C ALA A 28 -35.94 -3.32 -8.16
N HIS A 29 -36.11 -4.49 -7.56
CA HIS A 29 -35.10 -5.54 -7.56
C HIS A 29 -35.50 -6.66 -8.53
N GLY A 30 -34.68 -6.82 -9.61
CA GLY A 30 -34.88 -7.87 -10.60
C GLY A 30 -36.16 -7.74 -11.43
N GLY A 31 -36.49 -8.77 -12.19
CA GLY A 31 -37.67 -8.82 -13.06
C GLY A 31 -39.02 -8.98 -12.35
N GLN A 32 -39.02 -9.02 -11.03
CA GLN A 32 -40.25 -8.98 -10.21
C GLN A 32 -40.43 -7.54 -9.74
N PHE A 33 -41.63 -6.96 -9.98
CA PHE A 33 -42.01 -5.60 -9.59
C PHE A 33 -42.12 -5.40 -8.06
N ARG A 34 -41.27 -6.02 -7.29
CA ARG A 34 -41.21 -5.81 -5.85
C ARG A 34 -40.40 -4.54 -5.59
N LYS A 35 -41.08 -3.54 -5.07
CA LYS A 35 -40.42 -2.30 -4.62
C LYS A 35 -39.75 -2.58 -3.27
N GLU A 36 -38.45 -2.28 -3.21
CA GLU A 36 -37.67 -2.32 -1.98
C GLU A 36 -37.22 -0.91 -1.61
N GLN A 37 -37.03 -0.65 -0.33
CA GLN A 37 -36.49 0.62 0.14
C GLN A 37 -34.98 0.51 0.34
N SER A 38 -34.25 1.55 -0.05
CA SER A 38 -32.78 1.63 0.08
C SER A 38 -32.31 1.49 1.54
N VAL A 39 -33.06 2.07 2.47
CA VAL A 39 -32.84 2.02 3.92
C VAL A 39 -34.17 1.96 4.65
N ALA A 40 -34.24 1.28 5.81
CA ALA A 40 -35.44 1.20 6.61
C ALA A 40 -35.84 2.57 7.16
N ASN A 41 -34.86 3.36 7.60
CA ASN A 41 -35.02 4.68 8.19
C ASN A 41 -34.04 5.67 7.52
N SER A 42 -34.51 6.87 7.16
CA SER A 42 -33.60 7.94 6.78
C SER A 42 -32.74 8.37 7.97
N LYS A 43 -31.49 8.76 7.74
CA LYS A 43 -30.58 9.17 8.80
C LYS A 43 -29.75 10.37 8.36
N PHE A 44 -29.88 11.44 9.10
CA PHE A 44 -29.02 12.63 8.96
C PHE A 44 -27.96 12.66 10.05
N GLN A 45 -26.70 12.79 9.66
CA GLN A 45 -25.55 12.78 10.53
C GLN A 45 -24.72 14.03 10.28
N HIS A 46 -24.29 14.67 11.36
CA HIS A 46 -23.37 15.80 11.36
C HIS A 46 -22.19 15.47 12.27
N GLY A 47 -20.96 15.69 11.78
CA GLY A 47 -19.73 15.48 12.51
C GLY A 47 -18.82 16.68 12.38
N GLN A 48 -18.09 16.99 13.44
CA GLN A 48 -17.08 18.03 13.50
C GLN A 48 -15.81 17.47 14.13
N GLU A 49 -14.67 17.73 13.51
CA GLU A 49 -13.35 17.38 14.02
C GLU A 49 -12.46 18.62 14.00
N ASN A 50 -11.88 18.94 15.14
CA ASN A 50 -10.94 20.05 15.30
C ASN A 50 -9.59 19.50 15.73
N ILE A 51 -8.54 19.91 15.04
CA ILE A 51 -7.17 19.51 15.34
C ILE A 51 -6.35 20.78 15.58
N ASP A 52 -5.76 20.87 16.77
CA ASP A 52 -4.83 21.91 17.20
C ASP A 52 -3.42 21.33 17.26
N TYR A 53 -2.56 21.73 16.34
CA TYR A 53 -1.15 21.32 16.31
C TYR A 53 -0.26 22.50 16.63
N ASN A 54 0.64 22.30 17.59
CA ASN A 54 1.65 23.26 18.02
C ASN A 54 3.03 22.65 17.94
N ALA A 55 4.00 23.33 17.36
CA ALA A 55 5.39 22.90 17.35
C ALA A 55 6.32 24.07 17.67
N PHE A 56 7.30 23.80 18.51
CA PHE A 56 8.37 24.73 18.88
C PHE A 56 9.72 24.09 18.59
N ASN A 57 10.54 24.79 17.79
CA ASN A 57 11.92 24.44 17.49
C ASN A 57 12.85 25.55 17.98
N PHE A 58 13.92 25.15 18.66
CA PHE A 58 15.00 26.05 19.06
C PHE A 58 16.33 25.40 18.75
N TYR A 59 17.13 25.99 17.89
CA TYR A 59 18.40 25.41 17.49
C TYR A 59 19.47 26.42 17.15
N ALA A 60 20.72 25.99 17.30
CA ALA A 60 21.91 26.69 16.87
C ALA A 60 22.51 26.02 15.65
N ASN A 61 22.87 26.82 14.66
CA ASN A 61 23.56 26.40 13.45
C ASN A 61 24.90 27.13 13.37
N TYR A 62 26.00 26.37 13.35
CA TYR A 62 27.35 26.86 13.17
C TYR A 62 27.92 26.32 11.88
N ALA A 63 28.41 27.17 10.98
CA ALA A 63 29.03 26.76 9.73
C ALA A 63 30.33 27.54 9.51
N GLN A 64 31.40 26.83 9.22
CA GLN A 64 32.70 27.43 8.95
C GLN A 64 33.45 26.65 7.87
N SER A 65 34.11 27.43 6.99
CA SER A 65 35.08 26.92 6.05
C SER A 65 36.47 27.41 6.40
N PHE A 66 37.45 26.53 6.45
CA PHE A 66 38.85 26.84 6.73
C PHE A 66 39.74 26.02 5.79
N ASN A 67 40.45 26.71 4.90
CA ASN A 67 41.20 26.10 3.81
C ASN A 67 40.35 25.10 2.99
N ALA A 68 40.71 23.84 3.02
CA ALA A 68 40.07 22.76 2.30
C ALA A 68 38.94 22.05 3.10
N HIS A 69 38.67 22.51 4.34
CA HIS A 69 37.72 21.89 5.25
C HIS A 69 36.45 22.73 5.34
N GLN A 70 35.31 22.07 5.33
CA GLN A 70 34.01 22.68 5.57
C GLN A 70 33.32 21.90 6.67
N LEU A 71 32.95 22.57 7.75
CA LEU A 71 32.26 22.00 8.90
C LEU A 71 30.94 22.74 9.11
N ALA A 72 29.85 22.01 9.25
CA ALA A 72 28.61 22.56 9.76
C ALA A 72 28.06 21.70 10.90
N LEU A 73 27.60 22.37 11.95
CA LEU A 73 27.04 21.79 13.15
C LEU A 73 25.67 22.38 13.41
N ILE A 74 24.71 21.53 13.72
CA ILE A 74 23.40 21.92 14.19
C ILE A 74 23.13 21.17 15.49
N ALA A 75 22.63 21.84 16.52
CA ALA A 75 22.11 21.23 17.73
C ALA A 75 20.88 21.99 18.18
N GLY A 76 19.85 21.26 18.60
CA GLY A 76 18.61 21.88 18.96
C GLY A 76 17.64 21.01 19.73
N PHE A 77 16.56 21.64 20.10
CA PHE A 77 15.43 21.09 20.82
C PHE A 77 14.15 21.28 19.99
N ASN A 78 13.30 20.27 20.02
CA ASN A 78 11.98 20.29 19.41
C ASN A 78 10.93 19.86 20.43
N GLN A 79 9.78 20.49 20.43
CA GLN A 79 8.61 20.01 21.15
C GLN A 79 7.37 20.28 20.32
N GLU A 80 6.49 19.29 20.24
CA GLU A 80 5.21 19.38 19.54
C GLU A 80 4.09 18.75 20.36
N SER A 81 2.87 19.26 20.14
CA SER A 81 1.63 18.70 20.66
C SER A 81 0.56 18.71 19.59
N ASN A 82 -0.28 17.69 19.61
CA ASN A 82 -1.46 17.58 18.78
C ASN A 82 -2.65 17.25 19.67
N ASP A 83 -3.65 18.11 19.64
CA ASP A 83 -4.91 17.95 20.34
C ASP A 83 -6.01 17.80 19.30
N GLU A 84 -6.79 16.73 19.39
CA GLU A 84 -7.85 16.38 18.46
C GLU A 84 -9.15 16.18 19.24
N VAL A 85 -10.18 16.89 18.83
CA VAL A 85 -11.53 16.82 19.40
C VAL A 85 -12.51 16.48 18.28
N TYR A 86 -13.21 15.38 18.44
CA TYR A 86 -14.24 14.91 17.52
C TYR A 86 -15.58 14.91 18.18
N ASN A 87 -16.61 15.44 17.52
CA ASN A 87 -18.00 15.41 17.93
C ASN A 87 -18.86 14.91 16.77
N GLN A 88 -19.84 14.07 17.07
CA GLN A 88 -20.77 13.56 16.08
C GLN A 88 -22.17 13.45 16.68
N ALA A 89 -23.17 13.82 15.89
CA ALA A 89 -24.57 13.55 16.20
C ALA A 89 -25.29 13.02 14.96
N TYR A 90 -26.25 12.13 15.16
CA TYR A 90 -27.19 11.78 14.11
C TYR A 90 -28.61 11.67 14.65
N ARG A 91 -29.58 11.80 13.75
CA ARG A 91 -30.98 11.54 14.01
C ARG A 91 -31.64 10.83 12.85
N MET A 92 -32.60 9.95 13.18
CA MET A 92 -33.29 9.12 12.19
C MET A 92 -34.70 9.69 11.89
N ASP A 93 -35.32 9.18 10.82
CA ASP A 93 -36.70 9.46 10.40
C ASP A 93 -36.96 10.96 10.20
N MET A 94 -36.34 11.51 9.12
CA MET A 94 -36.52 12.91 8.73
C MET A 94 -37.98 13.17 8.29
N ILE A 95 -38.57 14.25 8.81
CA ILE A 95 -39.90 14.72 8.37
C ILE A 95 -39.87 15.16 6.92
N ASN A 96 -38.78 15.86 6.53
CA ASN A 96 -38.56 16.32 5.18
C ASN A 96 -37.19 15.84 4.70
N GLU A 97 -37.18 14.98 3.70
CA GLU A 97 -35.96 14.42 3.12
C GLU A 97 -35.27 15.33 2.09
N GLU A 98 -35.91 16.42 1.67
CA GLU A 98 -35.29 17.40 0.78
C GLU A 98 -34.49 18.48 1.54
N LEU A 99 -34.81 18.66 2.84
CA LEU A 99 -34.12 19.61 3.71
C LEU A 99 -33.74 18.93 5.04
N PRO A 100 -32.84 17.91 5.00
CA PRO A 100 -32.52 17.13 6.20
C PRO A 100 -31.77 17.99 7.23
N SER A 101 -32.15 17.86 8.49
CA SER A 101 -31.44 18.47 9.62
C SER A 101 -31.66 17.66 10.91
N LEU A 102 -30.75 17.77 11.88
CA LEU A 102 -30.88 17.10 13.17
C LEU A 102 -32.18 17.46 13.90
N SER A 103 -32.68 18.69 13.74
CA SER A 103 -33.91 19.14 14.38
C SER A 103 -35.20 18.53 13.79
N GLN A 104 -35.14 18.06 12.55
CA GLN A 104 -36.31 17.51 11.83
C GLN A 104 -36.43 15.99 11.95
N GLY A 105 -35.51 15.31 12.60
CA GLY A 105 -35.64 13.89 12.84
C GLY A 105 -36.68 13.60 13.94
N THR A 106 -37.48 12.58 13.74
CA THR A 106 -38.49 12.11 14.72
C THR A 106 -38.10 10.80 15.39
N GLY A 107 -37.15 10.05 14.75
CA GLY A 107 -36.70 8.76 15.24
C GLY A 107 -35.52 8.86 16.22
N ALA A 108 -34.82 7.72 16.35
CA ALA A 108 -33.70 7.59 17.27
C ALA A 108 -32.62 8.67 17.03
N TYR A 109 -31.98 9.11 18.10
CA TYR A 109 -30.87 10.04 18.08
C TYR A 109 -29.64 9.44 18.74
N TYR A 110 -28.47 9.94 18.37
CA TYR A 110 -27.19 9.53 18.94
C TYR A 110 -26.23 10.73 18.94
N ALA A 111 -25.47 10.85 20.01
CA ALA A 111 -24.36 11.77 20.10
C ALA A 111 -23.14 11.05 20.68
N ALA A 112 -21.97 11.35 20.14
CA ALA A 112 -20.71 10.85 20.64
C ALA A 112 -19.64 11.92 20.50
N ASP A 113 -18.65 11.87 21.36
CA ASP A 113 -17.44 12.67 21.31
C ASP A 113 -16.20 11.77 21.51
N ALA A 114 -15.06 12.27 21.05
CA ALA A 114 -13.78 11.67 21.28
C ALA A 114 -12.72 12.74 21.45
N TYR A 115 -11.77 12.50 22.33
CA TYR A 115 -10.63 13.35 22.56
C TYR A 115 -9.34 12.55 22.47
N SER A 116 -8.39 13.07 21.71
CA SER A 116 -7.07 12.47 21.53
C SER A 116 -5.98 13.53 21.66
N ARG A 117 -4.94 13.22 22.43
CA ARG A 117 -3.78 14.11 22.58
C ARG A 117 -2.50 13.33 22.62
N TYR A 118 -1.48 13.83 21.89
CA TYR A 118 -0.11 13.37 22.09
C TYR A 118 0.88 14.54 22.09
N THR A 119 2.03 14.31 22.71
CA THR A 119 3.15 15.25 22.71
C THR A 119 4.45 14.51 22.41
N ILE A 120 5.33 15.18 21.64
CA ILE A 120 6.66 14.69 21.33
C ILE A 120 7.66 15.73 21.77
N ARG A 121 8.81 15.28 22.30
CA ARG A 121 9.91 16.15 22.73
C ARG A 121 11.21 15.52 22.32
N GLY A 122 12.11 16.28 21.72
CA GLY A 122 13.36 15.76 21.23
C GLY A 122 14.53 16.73 21.32
N LEU A 123 15.70 16.15 21.52
CA LEU A 123 16.99 16.80 21.27
C LEU A 123 17.54 16.24 19.97
N PHE A 124 18.13 17.08 19.14
CA PHE A 124 18.73 16.65 17.91
C PHE A 124 20.07 17.35 17.63
N TYR A 125 20.92 16.64 16.91
CA TYR A 125 22.16 17.20 16.40
C TYR A 125 22.41 16.72 14.97
N ARG A 126 23.19 17.51 14.23
CA ARG A 126 23.73 17.15 12.92
C ARG A 126 25.13 17.74 12.78
N MET A 127 26.06 16.94 12.32
CA MET A 127 27.40 17.35 11.92
C MET A 127 27.63 16.94 10.48
N THR A 128 27.99 17.89 9.64
CA THR A 128 28.45 17.62 8.26
C THR A 128 29.87 18.10 8.12
N TYR A 129 30.70 17.26 7.52
CA TYR A 129 32.10 17.54 7.27
C TYR A 129 32.46 17.20 5.82
N ASN A 130 33.12 18.13 5.16
CA ASN A 130 33.58 17.99 3.78
C ASN A 130 35.06 18.39 3.68
N TYR A 131 35.87 17.49 3.15
CA TYR A 131 37.28 17.75 2.88
C TYR A 131 37.56 17.80 1.37
N LYS A 132 37.99 18.97 0.87
CA LYS A 132 38.28 19.24 -0.53
C LYS A 132 37.15 18.93 -1.52
N GLY A 133 35.89 18.86 -1.07
CA GLY A 133 34.79 18.41 -1.92
C GLY A 133 34.84 16.92 -2.31
N ARG A 134 35.76 16.13 -1.74
CA ARG A 134 36.01 14.72 -2.11
C ARG A 134 35.53 13.75 -1.08
N TYR A 135 35.83 14.01 0.18
CA TYR A 135 35.46 13.16 1.30
C TYR A 135 34.36 13.84 2.10
N LEU A 136 33.22 13.19 2.14
CA LEU A 136 32.02 13.70 2.78
C LEU A 136 31.68 12.80 3.96
N PHE A 137 31.39 13.42 5.10
CA PHE A 137 30.96 12.72 6.30
C PHE A 137 29.77 13.47 6.91
N GLU A 138 28.77 12.71 7.36
CA GLU A 138 27.63 13.25 8.09
C GLU A 138 27.30 12.35 9.27
N ALA A 139 27.04 12.95 10.42
CA ALA A 139 26.54 12.29 11.61
C ALA A 139 25.31 13.05 12.13
N ASN A 140 24.20 12.36 12.25
CA ASN A 140 22.96 12.89 12.80
C ASN A 140 22.52 12.06 14.00
N GLY A 141 21.75 12.64 14.89
CA GLY A 141 21.08 11.90 15.94
C GLY A 141 19.93 12.68 16.55
N ARG A 142 18.93 11.91 17.00
CA ARG A 142 17.79 12.43 17.74
C ARG A 142 17.57 11.59 19.00
N TYR A 143 17.25 12.26 20.09
CA TYR A 143 16.80 11.64 21.32
C TYR A 143 15.38 12.13 21.59
N ASP A 144 14.41 11.31 21.17
CA ASP A 144 13.00 11.67 21.14
C ASP A 144 12.19 10.92 22.21
N GLY A 145 11.28 11.63 22.87
CA GLY A 145 10.30 11.09 23.80
C GLY A 145 8.87 11.35 23.33
N SER A 146 8.02 10.33 23.37
CA SER A 146 6.61 10.44 22.97
C SER A 146 5.67 10.04 24.11
N SER A 147 4.62 10.84 24.33
CA SER A 147 3.57 10.53 25.31
C SER A 147 2.71 9.31 24.93
N LYS A 148 2.84 8.80 23.69
CA LYS A 148 2.17 7.58 23.24
C LYS A 148 2.70 6.31 23.91
N PHE A 149 3.86 6.40 24.60
CA PHE A 149 4.49 5.28 25.30
C PHE A 149 4.52 5.48 26.82
N PRO A 150 4.51 4.40 27.61
CA PRO A 150 4.65 4.47 29.05
C PRO A 150 6.02 5.06 29.45
N SER A 151 6.15 5.55 30.66
CA SER A 151 7.34 6.28 31.12
C SER A 151 8.66 5.53 30.92
N LYS A 152 8.68 4.20 31.12
CA LYS A 152 9.87 3.35 30.92
C LYS A 152 10.30 3.16 29.45
N GLY A 153 9.36 3.26 28.50
CA GLY A 153 9.60 3.08 27.07
C GLY A 153 9.51 4.35 26.23
N ARG A 154 9.37 5.51 26.88
CA ARG A 154 9.02 6.79 26.28
C ARG A 154 10.10 7.36 25.38
N PHE A 155 11.36 7.24 25.75
CA PHE A 155 12.48 7.84 25.05
C PHE A 155 13.28 6.83 24.24
N GLY A 156 13.66 7.26 23.01
CA GLY A 156 14.51 6.51 22.11
C GLY A 156 15.64 7.36 21.53
N PHE A 157 16.81 6.74 21.28
CA PHE A 157 17.93 7.36 20.58
C PHE A 157 18.05 6.80 19.17
N PHE A 158 18.12 7.69 18.17
CA PHE A 158 18.08 7.37 16.75
C PHE A 158 19.26 8.05 16.03
N PRO A 159 20.45 7.42 16.03
CA PRO A 159 21.62 7.92 15.34
C PRO A 159 21.60 7.52 13.85
N SER A 160 22.28 8.33 13.00
CA SER A 160 22.60 7.98 11.64
C SER A 160 23.95 8.55 11.21
N PHE A 161 24.64 7.83 10.32
CA PHE A 161 25.94 8.20 9.78
C PHE A 161 25.94 7.98 8.27
N SER A 162 26.60 8.86 7.54
CA SER A 162 26.86 8.65 6.12
C SER A 162 28.28 9.08 5.74
N VAL A 163 28.81 8.37 4.77
CA VAL A 163 30.12 8.66 4.16
C VAL A 163 29.95 8.72 2.64
N GLY A 164 30.68 9.63 2.01
CA GLY A 164 30.70 9.75 0.57
C GLY A 164 32.11 10.05 0.07
N TRP A 165 32.51 9.39 -1.00
CA TRP A 165 33.76 9.61 -1.66
C TRP A 165 33.53 9.96 -3.14
N ARG A 166 33.90 11.18 -3.53
CA ARG A 166 33.90 11.63 -4.93
C ARG A 166 35.15 11.18 -5.62
N VAL A 167 35.15 9.96 -6.14
CA VAL A 167 36.27 9.29 -6.77
C VAL A 167 36.76 10.09 -8.01
N SER A 168 35.80 10.67 -8.76
CA SER A 168 36.09 11.49 -9.94
C SER A 168 36.99 12.71 -9.66
N GLU A 169 37.02 13.20 -8.41
CA GLU A 169 37.85 14.35 -8.02
C GLU A 169 39.28 13.95 -7.64
N GLU A 170 39.60 12.67 -7.64
CA GLU A 170 40.93 12.19 -7.29
C GLU A 170 41.91 12.38 -8.43
N LYS A 171 43.19 12.61 -8.08
CA LYS A 171 44.25 12.86 -9.08
C LYS A 171 44.46 11.67 -10.02
N PHE A 172 44.31 10.45 -9.53
CA PHE A 172 44.45 9.23 -10.35
C PHE A 172 43.32 9.06 -11.38
N MET A 173 42.20 9.78 -11.23
CA MET A 173 41.07 9.77 -12.19
C MET A 173 41.22 10.84 -13.28
N SER A 174 42.34 11.57 -13.33
CA SER A 174 42.54 12.65 -14.31
C SER A 174 42.44 12.19 -15.78
N PHE A 175 42.79 10.93 -16.07
CA PHE A 175 42.65 10.33 -17.40
C PHE A 175 41.19 10.19 -17.86
N ALA A 176 40.27 10.06 -16.93
CA ALA A 176 38.85 9.83 -17.21
C ALA A 176 38.03 11.13 -17.35
N LYS A 177 38.59 12.30 -17.04
CA LYS A 177 37.89 13.60 -17.02
C LYS A 177 37.23 14.00 -18.34
N SER A 178 37.67 13.45 -19.45
CA SER A 178 37.11 13.73 -20.78
C SER A 178 35.69 13.16 -20.94
N PHE A 179 35.36 12.06 -20.25
CA PHE A 179 34.07 11.39 -20.34
C PHE A 179 33.38 11.20 -18.98
N LEU A 180 34.15 11.07 -17.89
CA LEU A 180 33.66 10.88 -16.55
C LEU A 180 33.53 12.23 -15.83
N TYR A 181 32.31 12.72 -15.70
CA TYR A 181 32.02 13.99 -15.03
C TYR A 181 31.90 13.83 -13.51
N ASN A 182 31.22 12.79 -13.05
CA ASN A 182 31.04 12.50 -11.64
C ASN A 182 31.09 11.00 -11.40
N LEU A 183 31.82 10.57 -10.40
CA LEU A 183 31.76 9.24 -9.81
C LEU A 183 31.82 9.40 -8.29
N LYS A 184 30.73 9.09 -7.62
CA LYS A 184 30.64 9.13 -6.16
C LYS A 184 30.16 7.80 -5.63
N ILE A 185 30.87 7.26 -4.67
CA ILE A 185 30.49 6.09 -3.87
C ILE A 185 30.02 6.61 -2.52
N ARG A 186 28.92 6.08 -2.03
CA ARG A 186 28.35 6.46 -0.74
C ARG A 186 27.86 5.25 0.05
N SER A 187 27.88 5.40 1.35
CA SER A 187 27.24 4.43 2.27
C SER A 187 26.61 5.19 3.41
N SER A 188 25.49 4.73 3.85
CA SER A 188 24.83 5.24 5.05
C SER A 188 24.26 4.14 5.92
N TRP A 189 24.23 4.41 7.21
CA TRP A 189 23.53 3.59 8.19
C TRP A 189 22.80 4.51 9.16
N GLY A 190 21.56 4.18 9.47
CA GLY A 190 20.77 4.98 10.40
C GLY A 190 19.62 4.24 11.02
N ASN A 191 19.20 4.74 12.19
CA ASN A 191 18.03 4.27 12.91
C ASN A 191 16.95 5.35 12.90
N ILE A 192 15.70 4.90 12.73
CA ILE A 192 14.48 5.73 12.84
C ILE A 192 13.56 5.06 13.85
N GLY A 193 12.96 5.84 14.73
CA GLY A 193 11.90 5.40 15.62
C GLY A 193 10.52 5.55 14.98
N ASN A 194 9.74 4.49 15.00
CA ASN A 194 8.33 4.55 14.61
C ASN A 194 7.44 4.57 15.85
N GLN A 195 6.52 5.52 15.90
CA GLN A 195 5.51 5.70 16.94
C GLN A 195 4.07 5.67 16.36
N SER A 196 3.87 5.00 15.24
CA SER A 196 2.57 4.89 14.58
C SER A 196 1.63 4.00 15.40
N ILE A 197 1.18 4.54 16.52
CA ILE A 197 0.28 3.91 17.46
C ILE A 197 -0.70 4.93 17.99
N SER A 198 -1.91 4.48 18.34
CA SER A 198 -2.92 5.33 18.94
C SER A 198 -2.45 5.89 20.29
N PRO A 199 -2.73 7.15 20.61
CA PRO A 199 -2.56 7.67 21.96
C PRO A 199 -3.28 6.78 22.99
N TYR A 200 -2.71 6.70 24.20
CA TYR A 200 -3.28 5.94 25.32
C TYR A 200 -3.35 4.41 25.16
N ALA A 201 -2.78 3.85 24.09
CA ALA A 201 -2.82 2.40 23.85
C ALA A 201 -2.20 1.55 24.97
N TYR A 202 -1.36 2.16 25.82
CA TYR A 202 -0.74 1.54 27.00
C TYR A 202 -1.56 1.71 28.29
N ILE A 203 -2.75 2.33 28.23
CA ILE A 203 -3.65 2.52 29.38
C ILE A 203 -4.79 1.49 29.28
N PRO A 204 -5.00 0.65 30.31
CA PRO A 204 -6.10 -0.31 30.30
C PRO A 204 -7.42 0.44 30.35
N GLY A 205 -8.23 0.30 29.31
CA GLY A 205 -9.58 0.86 29.27
C GLY A 205 -10.64 -0.25 29.42
N MET A 206 -11.73 0.06 30.06
CA MET A 206 -12.92 -0.79 30.11
C MET A 206 -13.98 -0.17 29.18
N PRO A 207 -14.27 -0.79 28.01
CA PRO A 207 -15.25 -0.23 27.09
C PRO A 207 -16.66 -0.29 27.70
N SER A 208 -17.41 0.79 27.55
CA SER A 208 -18.82 0.81 27.85
C SER A 208 -19.59 0.15 26.71
N LEU A 209 -20.37 -0.86 27.01
CA LEU A 209 -21.11 -1.67 26.04
C LEU A 209 -22.60 -1.72 26.41
N ARG A 210 -23.48 -1.83 25.42
CA ARG A 210 -24.87 -2.24 25.68
C ARG A 210 -24.94 -3.76 25.84
N ALA A 211 -25.56 -4.21 26.90
CA ALA A 211 -25.72 -5.63 27.16
C ALA A 211 -26.49 -6.33 26.01
N ASN A 212 -26.18 -7.59 25.78
CA ASN A 212 -26.93 -8.44 24.83
C ASN A 212 -28.23 -9.01 25.44
N TRP A 213 -28.51 -8.68 26.69
CA TRP A 213 -29.75 -9.05 27.40
C TRP A 213 -30.56 -7.81 27.77
N VAL A 214 -31.82 -8.01 28.01
CA VAL A 214 -32.81 -6.98 28.33
C VAL A 214 -33.15 -7.09 29.81
N VAL A 215 -33.19 -5.96 30.53
CA VAL A 215 -33.64 -5.85 31.91
C VAL A 215 -34.75 -4.80 31.92
N LYS A 216 -35.99 -5.21 32.30
CA LYS A 216 -37.16 -4.32 32.29
C LYS A 216 -37.39 -3.64 30.94
N ASP A 217 -37.37 -4.42 29.86
CA ASP A 217 -37.54 -3.99 28.46
C ASP A 217 -36.46 -3.04 27.91
N GLU A 218 -35.35 -2.83 28.64
CA GLU A 218 -34.24 -2.01 28.17
C GLU A 218 -32.92 -2.78 28.16
N LYS A 219 -32.08 -2.50 27.16
CA LYS A 219 -30.69 -2.96 27.13
C LYS A 219 -29.85 -2.07 28.05
N VAL A 220 -29.39 -2.62 29.15
CA VAL A 220 -28.58 -1.91 30.14
C VAL A 220 -27.15 -1.66 29.63
N THR A 221 -26.58 -0.55 30.06
CA THR A 221 -25.16 -0.29 29.82
C THR A 221 -24.29 -1.10 30.78
N THR A 222 -23.32 -1.81 30.26
CA THR A 222 -22.35 -2.61 31.01
C THR A 222 -20.92 -2.19 30.68
N LEU A 223 -19.97 -2.59 31.51
CA LEU A 223 -18.55 -2.47 31.24
C LEU A 223 -18.01 -3.79 30.69
N GLY A 224 -17.29 -3.71 29.57
CA GLY A 224 -16.56 -4.85 29.02
C GLY A 224 -15.33 -5.18 29.85
N ALA A 225 -14.73 -6.34 29.58
CA ALA A 225 -13.45 -6.71 30.20
C ALA A 225 -12.36 -5.68 29.88
N PRO A 226 -11.46 -5.36 30.84
CA PRO A 226 -10.35 -4.47 30.58
C PRO A 226 -9.42 -5.06 29.52
N LYS A 227 -8.97 -4.22 28.59
CA LYS A 227 -7.94 -4.63 27.62
C LYS A 227 -6.64 -4.96 28.36
N LEU A 228 -6.05 -6.09 28.01
CA LEU A 228 -4.71 -6.42 28.47
C LEU A 228 -3.70 -5.50 27.80
N ILE A 229 -2.74 -5.01 28.57
CA ILE A 229 -1.66 -4.15 28.07
C ILE A 229 -0.31 -4.77 28.41
N SER A 230 0.68 -4.53 27.54
CA SER A 230 2.05 -4.95 27.76
C SER A 230 2.85 -3.87 28.47
N ASN A 231 3.67 -4.26 29.45
CA ASN A 231 4.63 -3.37 30.10
C ASN A 231 5.88 -3.07 29.23
N SER A 232 6.07 -3.79 28.12
CA SER A 232 7.21 -3.65 27.20
C SER A 232 6.95 -2.73 26.01
N PHE A 233 5.92 -1.90 26.08
CA PHE A 233 5.49 -1.02 25.01
C PHE A 233 6.49 0.11 24.79
N THR A 234 7.13 0.15 23.60
CA THR A 234 8.12 1.16 23.24
C THR A 234 8.21 1.37 21.74
N TRP A 235 9.10 2.24 21.31
CA TRP A 235 9.39 2.54 19.90
C TRP A 235 9.73 1.27 19.08
N GLU A 236 9.14 1.16 17.90
CA GLU A 236 9.68 0.28 16.87
C GLU A 236 10.93 0.92 16.27
N LYS A 237 11.98 0.13 16.05
CA LYS A 237 13.25 0.61 15.51
C LYS A 237 13.45 0.13 14.08
N VAL A 238 13.56 1.07 13.16
CA VAL A 238 13.90 0.80 11.75
C VAL A 238 15.35 1.16 11.54
N SER A 239 16.19 0.16 11.26
CA SER A 239 17.61 0.32 10.92
C SER A 239 17.80 0.08 9.44
N THR A 240 18.38 1.03 8.73
CA THR A 240 18.67 0.91 7.30
C THR A 240 20.16 1.03 7.07
N LEU A 241 20.74 0.06 6.34
CA LEU A 241 22.07 0.11 5.76
C LEU A 241 21.89 0.30 4.26
N ASP A 242 22.62 1.25 3.69
CA ASP A 242 22.54 1.62 2.29
C ASP A 242 23.92 1.78 1.67
N PHE A 243 24.08 1.31 0.42
CA PHE A 243 25.25 1.52 -0.42
C PHE A 243 24.81 2.07 -1.77
N GLY A 244 25.39 3.20 -2.16
CA GLY A 244 25.00 3.87 -3.39
C GLY A 244 26.19 4.27 -4.26
N VAL A 245 25.93 4.34 -5.56
CA VAL A 245 26.86 4.84 -6.59
C VAL A 245 26.15 5.86 -7.44
N ASP A 246 26.75 7.05 -7.57
CA ASP A 246 26.31 8.11 -8.46
C ASP A 246 27.33 8.26 -9.59
N LEU A 247 26.90 8.08 -10.84
CA LEU A 247 27.73 8.18 -12.04
C LEU A 247 27.17 9.23 -12.98
N GLY A 248 28.00 10.17 -13.40
CA GLY A 248 27.73 11.17 -14.44
C GLY A 248 28.75 11.07 -15.57
N LEU A 249 28.30 10.88 -16.80
CA LEU A 249 29.12 10.77 -17.98
C LEU A 249 28.80 11.87 -19.00
N PHE A 250 29.77 12.15 -19.88
CA PHE A 250 29.61 13.03 -21.04
C PHE A 250 29.05 14.40 -20.66
N ASN A 251 29.68 15.08 -19.68
CA ASN A 251 29.23 16.36 -19.14
C ASN A 251 27.77 16.32 -18.62
N ASN A 252 27.43 15.26 -17.87
CA ASN A 252 26.08 14.99 -17.33
C ASN A 252 24.97 14.74 -18.39
N LYS A 253 25.33 14.41 -19.62
CA LYS A 253 24.33 13.93 -20.59
C LYS A 253 23.72 12.60 -20.14
N PHE A 254 24.55 11.71 -19.57
CA PHE A 254 24.14 10.46 -18.94
C PHE A 254 24.39 10.52 -17.45
N ASN A 255 23.34 10.22 -16.66
CA ASN A 255 23.45 10.07 -15.22
C ASN A 255 22.84 8.73 -14.81
N LEU A 256 23.49 8.05 -13.86
CA LEU A 256 23.02 6.83 -13.24
C LEU A 256 23.20 6.94 -11.74
N THR A 257 22.18 6.58 -11.00
CA THR A 257 22.21 6.37 -9.54
C THR A 257 21.74 4.96 -9.27
N PHE A 258 22.52 4.21 -8.54
CA PHE A 258 22.20 2.86 -8.07
C PHE A 258 22.33 2.81 -6.56
N ASP A 259 21.30 2.29 -5.89
CA ASP A 259 21.26 2.04 -4.46
C ASP A 259 20.91 0.59 -4.17
N TRP A 260 21.60 0.00 -3.21
CA TRP A 260 21.23 -1.24 -2.58
C TRP A 260 21.06 -1.01 -1.09
N TYR A 261 19.96 -1.49 -0.53
CA TYR A 261 19.69 -1.32 0.88
C TYR A 261 19.17 -2.59 1.57
N ASN A 262 19.48 -2.67 2.86
CA ASN A 262 18.85 -3.58 3.80
C ASN A 262 18.19 -2.78 4.91
N ARG A 263 16.88 -2.92 5.06
CA ARG A 263 16.07 -2.28 6.09
C ARG A 263 15.54 -3.32 7.06
N CYS A 264 15.96 -3.24 8.32
CA CYS A 264 15.51 -4.11 9.40
C CYS A 264 14.58 -3.33 10.33
N THR A 265 13.31 -3.74 10.43
CA THR A 265 12.38 -3.24 11.44
C THR A 265 12.38 -4.21 12.62
N LYS A 266 12.74 -3.72 13.80
CA LYS A 266 12.82 -4.50 15.02
C LYS A 266 11.84 -4.00 16.06
N GLY A 267 11.27 -4.95 16.80
CA GLY A 267 10.32 -4.64 17.86
C GLY A 267 9.02 -4.05 17.34
N MET A 268 8.54 -4.52 16.19
CA MET A 268 7.21 -4.16 15.71
C MET A 268 6.15 -4.63 16.70
N LEU A 269 5.13 -3.81 16.86
CA LEU A 269 3.98 -4.15 17.67
C LEU A 269 3.13 -5.19 16.96
N ALA A 270 3.02 -6.34 17.54
CA ALA A 270 2.21 -7.45 17.08
C ALA A 270 1.48 -8.06 18.28
N PRO A 271 0.37 -8.79 18.06
CA PRO A 271 -0.25 -9.58 19.12
C PRO A 271 0.78 -10.46 19.81
N GLY A 272 0.73 -10.51 21.11
CA GLY A 272 1.54 -11.44 21.90
C GLY A 272 1.16 -12.90 21.63
N MET A 273 1.54 -13.79 22.53
CA MET A 273 1.11 -15.20 22.46
C MET A 273 -0.41 -15.27 22.52
N GLU A 274 -1.01 -16.15 21.72
CA GLU A 274 -2.45 -16.43 21.82
C GLU A 274 -2.83 -16.81 23.26
N LEU A 275 -3.86 -16.17 23.75
CA LEU A 275 -4.39 -16.43 25.09
C LEU A 275 -5.57 -17.41 25.00
N PRO A 276 -5.77 -18.25 26.02
CA PRO A 276 -6.96 -19.09 26.08
C PRO A 276 -8.24 -18.25 25.98
N SER A 277 -9.17 -18.66 25.12
CA SER A 277 -10.42 -17.92 24.87
C SER A 277 -11.30 -17.71 26.12
N VAL A 278 -11.09 -18.52 27.16
CA VAL A 278 -11.76 -18.38 28.48
C VAL A 278 -11.43 -17.05 29.18
N LEU A 279 -10.33 -16.37 28.80
CA LEU A 279 -9.98 -15.05 29.33
C LEU A 279 -10.89 -13.94 28.83
N GLY A 280 -11.61 -14.16 27.71
CA GLY A 280 -12.57 -13.20 27.15
C GLY A 280 -11.95 -11.87 26.71
N THR A 281 -10.64 -11.84 26.44
CA THR A 281 -9.93 -10.64 26.00
C THR A 281 -8.82 -11.02 25.01
N ASP A 282 -8.50 -10.08 24.10
CA ASP A 282 -7.47 -10.25 23.09
C ASP A 282 -6.05 -10.20 23.71
N ALA A 283 -5.09 -10.86 23.05
CA ALA A 283 -3.70 -10.78 23.41
C ALA A 283 -3.18 -9.32 23.29
N PRO A 284 -2.41 -8.83 24.29
CA PRO A 284 -1.89 -7.48 24.24
C PRO A 284 -0.85 -7.32 23.12
N LEU A 285 -0.80 -6.13 22.52
CA LEU A 285 0.27 -5.78 21.58
C LEU A 285 1.60 -5.73 22.32
N GLN A 286 2.63 -6.32 21.73
CA GLN A 286 3.99 -6.40 22.25
C GLN A 286 5.01 -6.12 21.15
N ASN A 287 6.19 -5.61 21.51
CA ASN A 287 7.30 -5.40 20.57
C ASN A 287 8.00 -6.74 20.25
N THR A 288 7.32 -7.63 19.54
CA THR A 288 7.75 -9.03 19.34
C THR A 288 8.09 -9.40 17.91
N ALA A 289 7.63 -8.63 16.92
CA ALA A 289 7.84 -8.93 15.52
C ALA A 289 9.03 -8.17 14.91
N ASN A 290 9.73 -8.81 13.97
CA ASN A 290 10.82 -8.20 13.20
C ASN A 290 10.66 -8.50 11.70
N LEU A 291 11.01 -7.51 10.87
CA LEU A 291 11.05 -7.64 9.42
C LEU A 291 12.43 -7.29 8.88
N SER A 292 12.80 -7.88 7.75
CA SER A 292 13.95 -7.48 6.95
C SER A 292 13.54 -7.28 5.50
N SER A 293 13.73 -6.07 4.98
CA SER A 293 13.48 -5.71 3.59
C SER A 293 14.80 -5.49 2.88
N ASN A 294 15.08 -6.29 1.86
CA ASN A 294 16.21 -6.12 0.96
C ASN A 294 15.70 -5.58 -0.37
N GLY A 295 16.31 -4.51 -0.84
CA GLY A 295 15.91 -3.89 -2.10
C GLY A 295 17.06 -3.21 -2.80
N TRP A 296 16.78 -2.81 -4.03
CA TRP A 296 17.67 -2.00 -4.86
C TRP A 296 16.84 -1.04 -5.70
N GLU A 297 17.46 0.09 -6.03
CA GLU A 297 16.87 1.16 -6.81
C GLU A 297 17.85 1.60 -7.89
N LEU A 298 17.38 1.78 -9.11
CA LEU A 298 18.16 2.24 -10.26
C LEU A 298 17.44 3.43 -10.89
N SER A 299 18.14 4.56 -10.96
CA SER A 299 17.69 5.74 -11.70
C SER A 299 18.67 6.03 -12.82
N MET A 300 18.17 6.18 -14.03
CA MET A 300 18.98 6.55 -15.20
C MET A 300 18.36 7.74 -15.90
N SER A 301 19.19 8.63 -16.38
CA SER A 301 18.76 9.72 -17.25
C SER A 301 19.75 9.94 -18.38
N TRP A 302 19.21 10.16 -19.56
CA TRP A 302 19.96 10.60 -20.74
C TRP A 302 19.31 11.85 -21.29
N GLN A 303 20.10 12.86 -21.60
CA GLN A 303 19.64 14.07 -22.28
C GLN A 303 20.71 14.58 -23.23
N ASP A 304 20.30 14.91 -24.44
CA ASP A 304 21.21 15.47 -25.45
C ASP A 304 20.45 16.33 -26.45
N ARG A 305 21.21 17.02 -27.32
CA ARG A 305 20.71 17.81 -28.44
C ARG A 305 21.51 17.52 -29.71
N ILE A 306 20.80 17.13 -30.75
CA ILE A 306 21.38 16.89 -32.08
C ILE A 306 20.78 17.92 -33.04
N GLY A 307 21.56 18.92 -33.41
CA GLY A 307 21.06 20.04 -34.21
C GLY A 307 19.92 20.79 -33.54
N LYS A 308 18.74 20.78 -34.16
CA LYS A 308 17.52 21.43 -33.64
C LYS A 308 16.67 20.50 -32.74
N VAL A 309 17.01 19.22 -32.64
CA VAL A 309 16.28 18.23 -31.85
C VAL A 309 16.94 18.05 -30.49
N GLY A 310 16.24 18.45 -29.44
CA GLY A 310 16.55 18.12 -28.06
C GLY A 310 15.78 16.87 -27.65
N TYR A 311 16.37 15.97 -26.86
CA TYR A 311 15.64 14.81 -26.33
C TYR A 311 16.16 14.44 -24.95
N TYR A 312 15.25 13.83 -24.15
CA TYR A 312 15.59 13.26 -22.86
C TYR A 312 14.85 11.96 -22.62
N LEU A 313 15.46 11.09 -21.86
CA LEU A 313 14.86 9.86 -21.34
C LEU A 313 15.27 9.71 -19.88
N ARG A 314 14.32 9.46 -19.00
CA ARG A 314 14.55 9.18 -17.58
C ARG A 314 13.85 7.88 -17.24
N MET A 315 14.52 6.99 -16.56
CA MET A 315 14.01 5.70 -16.15
C MET A 315 14.32 5.48 -14.68
N ASN A 316 13.32 5.03 -13.94
CA ASN A 316 13.46 4.51 -12.57
C ASN A 316 13.00 3.06 -12.57
N LEU A 317 13.76 2.20 -11.93
CA LEU A 317 13.43 0.78 -11.74
C LEU A 317 13.84 0.39 -10.33
N PHE A 318 12.94 -0.24 -9.59
CA PHE A 318 13.26 -0.69 -8.24
C PHE A 318 12.55 -2.00 -7.91
N ASP A 319 13.14 -2.73 -6.99
CA ASP A 319 12.60 -3.98 -6.49
C ASP A 319 12.98 -4.18 -5.02
N SER A 320 12.06 -4.75 -4.25
CA SER A 320 12.32 -5.11 -2.86
C SER A 320 11.52 -6.34 -2.43
N ARG A 321 12.10 -7.09 -1.48
CA ARG A 321 11.43 -8.21 -0.83
C ARG A 321 11.53 -8.07 0.68
N THR A 322 10.41 -8.24 1.34
CA THR A 322 10.33 -8.19 2.81
C THR A 322 10.09 -9.57 3.37
N LYS A 323 10.97 -9.97 4.28
CA LYS A 323 10.91 -11.25 5.00
C LYS A 323 10.64 -11.02 6.47
N ILE A 324 9.75 -11.79 7.05
CA ILE A 324 9.52 -11.83 8.49
C ILE A 324 10.65 -12.62 9.13
N THR A 325 11.42 -11.97 10.01
CA THR A 325 12.58 -12.60 10.67
C THR A 325 12.29 -13.03 12.09
N LYS A 326 11.23 -12.48 12.68
CA LYS A 326 10.71 -12.91 13.98
C LYS A 326 9.21 -12.63 14.06
N TYR A 327 8.44 -13.60 14.49
CA TYR A 327 7.01 -13.49 14.78
C TYR A 327 6.60 -14.57 15.78
N ASN A 328 5.60 -14.29 16.59
CA ASN A 328 5.12 -15.22 17.60
C ASN A 328 4.07 -16.18 17.00
N ASN A 329 4.55 -17.17 16.27
CA ASN A 329 3.77 -18.26 15.67
C ASN A 329 4.62 -19.54 15.77
N GLU A 330 4.72 -20.09 16.97
CA GLU A 330 5.58 -21.25 17.27
C GLU A 330 5.10 -22.53 16.58
N ILE A 331 3.79 -22.68 16.42
CA ILE A 331 3.17 -23.84 15.76
C ILE A 331 3.38 -23.79 14.24
N GLY A 332 3.73 -22.61 13.70
CA GLY A 332 3.95 -22.41 12.27
C GLY A 332 2.64 -22.48 11.47
N LEU A 333 1.56 -21.91 12.00
CA LEU A 333 0.28 -21.81 11.29
C LEU A 333 0.44 -21.15 9.93
N ILE A 334 -0.28 -21.64 8.94
CA ILE A 334 -0.38 -21.08 7.59
C ILE A 334 -1.84 -20.76 7.29
N GLY A 335 -2.09 -19.60 6.70
CA GLY A 335 -3.44 -19.15 6.36
C GLY A 335 -3.43 -17.68 5.93
N ASP A 336 -4.59 -17.17 5.63
CA ASP A 336 -4.77 -15.77 5.30
C ASP A 336 -4.50 -14.90 6.55
N ASN A 337 -3.68 -13.87 6.38
CA ASN A 337 -3.27 -12.94 7.46
C ASN A 337 -2.52 -13.61 8.64
N VAL A 338 -2.01 -14.82 8.46
CA VAL A 338 -1.20 -15.51 9.46
C VAL A 338 0.27 -15.37 9.13
N TYR A 339 1.02 -14.68 9.99
CA TYR A 339 2.43 -14.43 9.81
C TYR A 339 3.29 -15.47 10.53
N ARG A 340 4.47 -15.78 9.99
CA ARG A 340 5.42 -16.73 10.57
C ARG A 340 6.88 -16.37 10.26
N ASN A 341 7.78 -16.91 11.04
CA ASN A 341 9.21 -16.76 10.80
C ASN A 341 9.60 -17.32 9.43
N GLY A 342 10.42 -16.58 8.70
CA GLY A 342 10.91 -16.98 7.39
C GLY A 342 9.98 -16.71 6.21
N MET A 343 8.74 -16.31 6.46
CA MET A 343 7.76 -15.95 5.44
C MET A 343 8.14 -14.66 4.71
N TYR A 344 7.96 -14.63 3.39
CA TYR A 344 7.94 -13.36 2.66
C TYR A 344 6.55 -12.74 2.73
N LEU A 345 6.47 -11.43 2.89
CA LEU A 345 5.18 -10.74 2.83
C LEU A 345 4.52 -10.99 1.47
N GLY A 346 3.20 -11.18 1.50
CA GLY A 346 2.40 -11.39 0.30
C GLY A 346 2.43 -12.80 -0.27
N GLU A 347 2.99 -13.81 0.44
CA GLU A 347 2.87 -15.22 0.01
C GLU A 347 1.41 -15.63 -0.13
N ILE A 348 1.09 -16.28 -1.26
CA ILE A 348 -0.22 -16.87 -1.51
C ILE A 348 -0.09 -18.38 -1.38
N TRP A 349 -0.74 -18.93 -0.36
CA TRP A 349 -0.81 -20.37 -0.13
C TRP A 349 -2.05 -20.93 -0.81
N GLY A 350 -1.88 -21.99 -1.60
CA GLY A 350 -2.98 -22.61 -2.33
C GLY A 350 -2.60 -23.96 -2.89
N TYR A 351 -3.52 -24.54 -3.63
CA TYR A 351 -3.37 -25.83 -4.28
C TYR A 351 -2.79 -25.67 -5.68
N GLN A 352 -1.97 -26.59 -6.09
CA GLN A 352 -1.55 -26.68 -7.49
C GLN A 352 -2.65 -27.38 -8.28
N THR A 353 -3.19 -26.73 -9.29
CA THR A 353 -4.08 -27.39 -10.25
C THR A 353 -3.28 -28.27 -11.19
N ASP A 354 -3.75 -29.49 -11.42
CA ASP A 354 -3.26 -30.35 -12.48
C ASP A 354 -4.04 -30.07 -13.78
N ARG A 355 -5.31 -30.45 -13.83
CA ARG A 355 -6.22 -30.30 -14.97
C ARG A 355 -7.68 -30.26 -14.53
N LEU A 356 -8.62 -30.31 -15.44
CA LEU A 356 -10.01 -30.64 -15.14
C LEU A 356 -10.18 -32.17 -15.22
N TYR A 357 -11.07 -32.73 -14.38
CA TYR A 357 -11.44 -34.13 -14.50
C TYR A 357 -12.06 -34.41 -15.87
N THR A 358 -11.67 -35.49 -16.49
CA THR A 358 -12.24 -35.99 -17.75
C THR A 358 -13.20 -37.14 -17.50
N SER A 359 -14.02 -37.50 -18.47
CA SER A 359 -14.89 -38.67 -18.36
C SER A 359 -14.12 -39.98 -18.17
N GLU A 360 -12.84 -40.00 -18.61
CA GLU A 360 -11.96 -41.18 -18.47
C GLU A 360 -11.51 -41.43 -17.02
N ASP A 361 -11.63 -40.41 -16.14
CA ASP A 361 -11.29 -40.56 -14.72
C ASP A 361 -12.37 -41.29 -13.92
N PHE A 362 -13.52 -41.56 -14.54
CA PHE A 362 -14.68 -42.20 -13.90
C PHE A 362 -14.97 -43.57 -14.45
N ASN A 363 -15.56 -44.43 -13.64
CA ASN A 363 -16.16 -45.70 -14.01
C ASN A 363 -17.49 -45.48 -14.73
N ILE A 364 -18.03 -46.54 -15.34
CA ILE A 364 -19.33 -46.51 -16.06
C ILE A 364 -20.49 -46.12 -15.12
N ASP A 365 -20.40 -46.48 -13.85
CA ASP A 365 -21.37 -46.13 -12.80
C ASP A 365 -21.25 -44.68 -12.27
N GLY A 366 -20.32 -43.90 -12.81
CA GLY A 366 -20.07 -42.51 -12.41
C GLY A 366 -19.19 -42.34 -11.17
N THR A 367 -18.69 -43.44 -10.59
CA THR A 367 -17.74 -43.37 -9.47
C THR A 367 -16.34 -43.02 -9.96
N LEU A 368 -15.55 -42.30 -9.15
CA LEU A 368 -14.17 -41.98 -9.46
C LEU A 368 -13.31 -43.25 -9.48
N LYS A 369 -12.41 -43.37 -10.46
CA LYS A 369 -11.48 -44.48 -10.55
C LYS A 369 -10.49 -44.49 -9.39
N ASN A 370 -10.05 -45.67 -8.97
CA ASN A 370 -9.02 -45.80 -7.94
C ASN A 370 -7.72 -45.13 -8.35
N GLY A 371 -7.07 -44.47 -7.42
CA GLY A 371 -5.81 -43.76 -7.63
C GLY A 371 -5.95 -42.35 -8.21
N ILE A 372 -7.17 -41.87 -8.50
CA ILE A 372 -7.42 -40.47 -8.85
C ILE A 372 -7.76 -39.69 -7.57
N PRO A 373 -6.99 -38.66 -7.19
CA PRO A 373 -7.23 -37.91 -5.96
C PRO A 373 -8.49 -37.07 -6.05
N ARG A 374 -9.10 -36.75 -4.90
CA ARG A 374 -10.28 -35.91 -4.79
C ARG A 374 -10.19 -34.98 -3.59
N VAL A 375 -10.87 -33.85 -3.67
CA VAL A 375 -11.00 -32.93 -2.52
C VAL A 375 -11.79 -33.61 -1.40
N GLU A 376 -11.27 -33.52 -0.18
CA GLU A 376 -11.90 -34.09 1.02
C GLU A 376 -13.34 -33.61 1.20
N GLY A 377 -14.26 -34.54 1.38
CA GLY A 377 -15.69 -34.24 1.56
C GLY A 377 -16.46 -33.93 0.27
N TYR A 378 -15.83 -34.00 -0.93
CA TYR A 378 -16.49 -33.73 -2.20
C TYR A 378 -16.40 -34.94 -3.14
N ASN A 379 -17.43 -35.11 -3.96
CA ASN A 379 -17.46 -36.08 -5.04
C ASN A 379 -17.38 -35.32 -6.37
N PRO A 380 -16.25 -35.38 -7.08
CA PRO A 380 -16.07 -34.63 -8.31
C PRO A 380 -16.93 -35.20 -9.44
N ASN A 381 -17.19 -34.35 -10.44
CA ASN A 381 -17.76 -34.75 -11.73
C ASN A 381 -16.78 -34.42 -12.86
N PRO A 382 -16.96 -35.01 -14.07
CA PRO A 382 -16.22 -34.54 -15.25
C PRO A 382 -16.37 -33.03 -15.42
N GLY A 383 -15.24 -32.35 -15.59
CA GLY A 383 -15.17 -30.88 -15.69
C GLY A 383 -14.90 -30.13 -14.39
N ASP A 384 -14.87 -30.80 -13.25
CA ASP A 384 -14.39 -30.19 -12.00
C ASP A 384 -12.86 -30.07 -12.00
N VAL A 385 -12.30 -29.29 -11.08
CA VAL A 385 -10.86 -29.07 -10.95
C VAL A 385 -10.22 -30.24 -10.23
N LEU A 386 -9.23 -30.85 -10.88
CA LEU A 386 -8.32 -31.83 -10.28
C LEU A 386 -7.07 -31.11 -9.79
N TYR A 387 -6.75 -31.29 -8.52
CA TYR A 387 -5.55 -30.78 -7.89
C TYR A 387 -4.45 -31.84 -7.81
N VAL A 388 -3.20 -31.38 -7.75
CA VAL A 388 -2.04 -32.23 -7.50
C VAL A 388 -2.05 -32.67 -6.04
N ASP A 389 -2.06 -33.96 -5.83
CA ASP A 389 -1.85 -34.61 -4.53
C ASP A 389 -0.36 -34.47 -4.18
N GLN A 390 -0.03 -33.70 -3.17
CA GLN A 390 1.38 -33.39 -2.82
C GLN A 390 1.99 -34.44 -1.90
N ASP A 391 1.19 -35.24 -1.20
CA ASP A 391 1.63 -36.25 -0.25
C ASP A 391 1.24 -37.70 -0.66
N ASP A 392 0.68 -37.85 -1.88
CA ASP A 392 0.30 -39.11 -2.50
C ASP A 392 -0.67 -39.98 -1.66
N ASN A 393 -1.55 -39.30 -0.88
CA ASN A 393 -2.53 -39.98 -0.02
C ASN A 393 -3.92 -40.21 -0.67
N GLY A 394 -4.15 -39.66 -1.86
CA GLY A 394 -5.41 -39.76 -2.61
C GLY A 394 -6.48 -38.75 -2.19
N ILE A 395 -6.22 -37.89 -1.22
CA ILE A 395 -7.19 -36.95 -0.66
C ILE A 395 -6.59 -35.53 -0.62
N ILE A 396 -7.13 -34.63 -1.40
CA ILE A 396 -6.72 -33.22 -1.42
C ILE A 396 -7.31 -32.50 -0.21
N ASN A 397 -6.47 -32.06 0.70
CA ASN A 397 -6.88 -31.35 1.91
C ASN A 397 -5.88 -30.28 2.38
N ALA A 398 -6.28 -29.51 3.39
CA ALA A 398 -5.48 -28.43 3.95
C ALA A 398 -4.50 -28.90 5.05
N GLY A 399 -4.45 -30.19 5.33
CA GLY A 399 -3.68 -30.75 6.42
C GLY A 399 -4.05 -30.15 7.77
N LYS A 400 -3.03 -29.97 8.63
CA LYS A 400 -3.21 -29.35 9.95
C LYS A 400 -3.09 -27.81 9.92
N LEU A 401 -3.09 -27.18 8.75
CA LEU A 401 -2.88 -25.74 8.58
C LEU A 401 -1.53 -25.26 9.15
N THR A 402 -0.52 -26.12 9.19
CA THR A 402 0.82 -25.77 9.70
C THR A 402 1.89 -26.01 8.64
N LEU A 403 3.03 -25.33 8.79
CA LEU A 403 4.16 -25.47 7.86
C LEU A 403 4.69 -26.92 7.77
N ASN A 404 4.62 -27.67 8.88
CA ASN A 404 5.07 -29.06 8.95
C ASN A 404 4.03 -30.09 8.46
N ALA A 405 2.78 -29.65 8.33
CA ALA A 405 1.67 -30.47 7.84
C ALA A 405 0.70 -29.61 7.01
N PRO A 406 1.14 -29.10 5.86
CA PRO A 406 0.35 -28.19 5.03
C PRO A 406 -0.74 -28.89 4.21
N GLY A 407 -0.79 -30.24 4.24
CA GLY A 407 -1.56 -31.03 3.28
C GLY A 407 -1.04 -30.78 1.88
N ASP A 408 -1.95 -30.63 0.92
CA ASP A 408 -1.61 -30.39 -0.49
C ASP A 408 -1.36 -28.93 -0.85
N ARG A 409 -1.30 -28.05 0.15
CA ARG A 409 -1.05 -26.64 -0.09
C ARG A 409 0.43 -26.30 -0.14
N LYS A 410 0.78 -25.37 -1.02
CA LYS A 410 2.11 -24.78 -1.14
C LYS A 410 2.02 -23.30 -1.49
N VAL A 411 3.13 -22.59 -1.47
CA VAL A 411 3.22 -21.23 -1.99
C VAL A 411 3.09 -21.26 -3.50
N ILE A 412 1.99 -20.75 -4.04
CA ILE A 412 1.70 -20.70 -5.47
C ILE A 412 1.98 -19.34 -6.11
N GLY A 413 2.16 -18.29 -5.30
CA GLY A 413 2.42 -16.96 -5.80
C GLY A 413 2.78 -15.96 -4.70
N ASN A 414 2.95 -14.71 -5.10
CA ASN A 414 3.19 -13.58 -4.19
C ASN A 414 2.50 -12.31 -4.72
N ASN A 415 1.73 -11.65 -3.86
CA ASN A 415 0.93 -10.47 -4.24
C ASN A 415 1.67 -9.14 -4.15
N THR A 416 2.93 -9.12 -3.71
CA THR A 416 3.72 -7.89 -3.66
C THR A 416 4.11 -7.41 -5.06
N ARG A 417 4.13 -6.09 -5.25
CA ARG A 417 4.56 -5.49 -6.52
C ARG A 417 6.08 -5.59 -6.64
N ARG A 418 6.55 -6.25 -7.70
CA ARG A 418 7.97 -6.47 -7.98
C ARG A 418 8.35 -5.80 -9.29
N TYR A 419 9.61 -5.34 -9.38
CA TYR A 419 10.14 -4.67 -10.56
C TYR A 419 9.25 -3.50 -10.99
N GLN A 420 9.04 -2.56 -10.06
CA GLN A 420 8.27 -1.35 -10.34
C GLN A 420 9.14 -0.38 -11.14
N PHE A 421 8.57 0.18 -12.21
CA PHE A 421 9.29 1.07 -13.08
C PHE A 421 8.46 2.27 -13.53
N GLY A 422 9.19 3.35 -13.82
CA GLY A 422 8.65 4.55 -14.47
C GLY A 422 9.60 5.02 -15.56
N ILE A 423 9.08 5.40 -16.71
CA ILE A 423 9.84 5.91 -17.84
C ILE A 423 9.23 7.22 -18.28
N ASN A 424 10.02 8.30 -18.25
CA ASN A 424 9.63 9.61 -18.75
C ASN A 424 10.55 9.97 -19.90
N GLY A 425 9.99 10.39 -21.03
CA GLY A 425 10.75 10.81 -22.18
C GLY A 425 10.13 12.00 -22.86
N GLY A 426 10.93 12.70 -23.65
CA GLY A 426 10.45 13.79 -24.46
C GLY A 426 11.42 14.19 -25.56
N VAL A 427 10.88 14.83 -26.56
CA VAL A 427 11.58 15.37 -27.73
C VAL A 427 11.09 16.79 -27.98
N ASP A 428 12.02 17.72 -28.09
CA ASP A 428 11.79 19.10 -28.49
C ASP A 428 12.37 19.32 -29.89
N TRP A 429 11.57 19.82 -30.81
CA TRP A 429 11.99 20.17 -32.16
C TRP A 429 11.43 21.54 -32.54
N GLU A 430 12.33 22.52 -32.61
CA GLU A 430 11.96 23.92 -32.85
C GLU A 430 10.89 24.41 -31.83
N ASN A 431 9.64 24.58 -32.28
CA ASN A 431 8.52 25.02 -31.47
C ASN A 431 7.64 23.87 -30.95
N TRP A 432 7.92 22.63 -31.38
CA TRP A 432 7.18 21.45 -30.96
C TRP A 432 7.86 20.77 -29.77
N SER A 433 7.05 20.30 -28.83
CA SER A 433 7.49 19.44 -27.74
C SER A 433 6.52 18.28 -27.58
N LEU A 434 7.06 17.06 -27.57
CA LEU A 434 6.34 15.83 -27.25
C LEU A 434 6.93 15.26 -25.96
N SER A 435 6.09 14.94 -24.99
CA SER A 435 6.50 14.24 -23.79
C SER A 435 5.58 13.06 -23.50
N PHE A 436 6.12 12.03 -22.86
CA PHE A 436 5.36 10.86 -22.44
C PHE A 436 5.81 10.34 -21.07
N MET A 437 4.89 9.67 -20.37
CA MET A 437 5.13 8.97 -19.12
C MET A 437 4.52 7.57 -19.17
N LEU A 438 5.36 6.57 -18.91
CA LEU A 438 4.99 5.17 -18.75
C LEU A 438 5.24 4.74 -17.30
N GLN A 439 4.40 3.88 -16.78
CA GLN A 439 4.53 3.30 -15.43
C GLN A 439 4.10 1.85 -15.46
N GLY A 440 4.74 1.01 -14.65
CA GLY A 440 4.33 -0.39 -14.59
C GLY A 440 4.90 -1.19 -13.43
N VAL A 441 4.46 -2.43 -13.38
CA VAL A 441 4.88 -3.47 -12.43
C VAL A 441 5.24 -4.70 -13.25
N GLY A 442 6.47 -5.20 -13.12
CA GLY A 442 6.95 -6.31 -13.93
C GLY A 442 6.48 -7.69 -13.44
N LYS A 443 6.13 -7.83 -12.14
CA LYS A 443 5.62 -9.08 -11.58
C LYS A 443 4.72 -8.82 -10.37
N ARG A 444 3.56 -9.46 -10.35
CA ARG A 444 2.62 -9.52 -9.23
C ARG A 444 1.66 -10.68 -9.46
N ASP A 445 1.44 -11.52 -8.46
CA ASP A 445 0.42 -12.55 -8.51
C ASP A 445 -0.79 -12.08 -7.71
N LEU A 446 -2.01 -12.29 -8.25
CA LEU A 446 -3.25 -11.82 -7.63
C LEU A 446 -4.24 -12.98 -7.54
N TRP A 447 -4.73 -13.24 -6.36
CA TRP A 447 -5.88 -14.09 -6.14
C TRP A 447 -7.15 -13.21 -6.12
N LEU A 448 -7.90 -13.27 -7.21
CA LEU A 448 -9.14 -12.52 -7.39
C LEU A 448 -10.25 -13.53 -7.68
N MET A 449 -11.04 -13.86 -6.68
CA MET A 449 -12.17 -14.77 -6.82
C MET A 449 -13.46 -14.04 -6.48
N ASN A 450 -14.17 -13.64 -7.51
CA ASN A 450 -15.40 -12.86 -7.42
C ASN A 450 -16.25 -13.03 -8.69
N GLU A 451 -17.37 -12.36 -8.78
CA GLU A 451 -18.32 -12.44 -9.88
C GLU A 451 -17.74 -12.01 -11.24
N LEU A 452 -16.74 -11.11 -11.28
CA LEU A 452 -16.09 -10.67 -12.51
C LEU A 452 -15.04 -11.67 -13.01
N THR A 453 -14.46 -12.44 -12.11
CA THR A 453 -13.29 -13.29 -12.42
C THR A 453 -13.60 -14.78 -12.48
N TYR A 454 -14.77 -15.19 -11.99
CA TYR A 454 -15.20 -16.59 -11.94
C TYR A 454 -16.71 -16.72 -12.23
N PRO A 455 -17.14 -17.65 -13.12
CA PRO A 455 -18.52 -17.83 -13.51
C PRO A 455 -19.36 -18.38 -12.35
N MET A 456 -20.54 -17.83 -12.15
CA MET A 456 -21.49 -18.29 -11.11
C MET A 456 -20.81 -18.41 -9.73
N TYR A 457 -20.02 -17.41 -9.35
CA TYR A 457 -19.29 -17.39 -8.06
C TYR A 457 -20.22 -17.55 -6.85
N ASP A 458 -21.40 -16.94 -6.92
CA ASP A 458 -22.48 -17.15 -5.96
C ASP A 458 -23.84 -17.25 -6.68
N ARG A 459 -24.88 -17.58 -5.92
CA ARG A 459 -26.25 -17.77 -6.46
C ARG A 459 -26.88 -16.50 -7.05
N TRP A 460 -26.28 -15.33 -6.81
CA TRP A 460 -26.76 -14.05 -7.31
C TRP A 460 -25.95 -13.56 -8.50
N SER A 461 -24.86 -14.26 -8.81
CA SER A 461 -23.97 -13.91 -9.92
C SER A 461 -24.65 -14.13 -11.26
N THR A 462 -24.27 -13.30 -12.23
CA THR A 462 -24.62 -13.49 -13.64
C THR A 462 -23.37 -13.87 -14.43
N LEU A 463 -23.53 -14.48 -15.58
CA LEU A 463 -22.43 -14.79 -16.50
C LEU A 463 -22.06 -13.56 -17.32
N TYR A 464 -20.77 -13.25 -17.34
CA TYR A 464 -20.19 -12.27 -18.25
C TYR A 464 -19.66 -12.94 -19.52
N SER A 465 -19.60 -12.20 -20.63
CA SER A 465 -19.09 -12.72 -21.91
C SER A 465 -17.66 -13.29 -21.80
N SER A 466 -16.83 -12.73 -20.92
CA SER A 466 -15.48 -13.22 -20.61
C SER A 466 -15.43 -14.56 -19.87
N GLN A 467 -16.57 -15.07 -19.40
CA GLN A 467 -16.69 -16.29 -18.60
C GLN A 467 -17.34 -17.45 -19.38
N LEU A 468 -17.64 -17.26 -20.67
CA LEU A 468 -18.33 -18.26 -21.48
C LEU A 468 -17.44 -19.45 -21.87
N ASP A 469 -16.12 -19.38 -21.65
CA ASP A 469 -15.18 -20.50 -21.83
C ASP A 469 -15.20 -21.42 -20.59
N TYR A 470 -16.35 -22.05 -20.35
CA TYR A 470 -16.54 -23.03 -19.28
C TYR A 470 -16.77 -24.44 -19.82
N TRP A 471 -16.48 -25.42 -18.98
CA TRP A 471 -16.56 -26.83 -19.34
C TRP A 471 -18.01 -27.29 -19.61
N THR A 472 -18.18 -28.00 -20.74
CA THR A 472 -19.38 -28.77 -21.08
C THR A 472 -18.95 -30.11 -21.69
N PRO A 473 -19.83 -31.13 -21.77
CA PRO A 473 -19.50 -32.40 -22.41
C PRO A 473 -19.04 -32.26 -23.89
N SER A 474 -19.45 -31.18 -24.58
CA SER A 474 -19.04 -30.86 -25.95
C SER A 474 -17.87 -29.88 -26.02
N HIS A 475 -17.44 -29.29 -24.90
CA HIS A 475 -16.34 -28.33 -24.79
C HIS A 475 -15.47 -28.64 -23.57
N THR A 476 -14.64 -29.68 -23.69
CA THR A 476 -13.84 -30.22 -22.58
C THR A 476 -12.52 -29.47 -22.35
N ASN A 477 -11.99 -28.78 -23.36
CA ASN A 477 -10.77 -27.97 -23.26
C ASN A 477 -11.13 -26.49 -22.95
N SER A 478 -11.68 -26.26 -21.79
CA SER A 478 -12.14 -24.95 -21.34
C SER A 478 -11.23 -24.34 -20.27
N TYR A 479 -11.25 -23.02 -20.13
CA TYR A 479 -10.53 -22.33 -19.06
C TYR A 479 -11.22 -22.50 -17.70
N PHE A 480 -12.56 -22.31 -17.65
CA PHE A 480 -13.33 -22.50 -16.42
C PHE A 480 -13.85 -23.92 -16.29
N PRO A 481 -14.06 -24.40 -15.05
CA PRO A 481 -14.59 -25.72 -14.81
C PRO A 481 -16.08 -25.78 -15.11
N ARG A 482 -16.67 -26.94 -14.84
CA ARG A 482 -18.11 -27.13 -14.87
C ARG A 482 -18.83 -26.15 -13.95
N ILE A 483 -19.86 -25.50 -14.45
CA ILE A 483 -20.69 -24.57 -13.70
C ILE A 483 -21.78 -25.33 -12.92
N TYR A 484 -22.01 -24.90 -11.69
CA TYR A 484 -23.09 -25.37 -10.83
C TYR A 484 -24.01 -24.21 -10.47
N GLU A 485 -25.25 -24.52 -10.12
CA GLU A 485 -26.31 -23.53 -9.84
C GLU A 485 -26.06 -22.71 -8.57
N ASN A 486 -25.24 -23.18 -7.66
CA ASN A 486 -25.00 -22.56 -6.37
C ASN A 486 -23.52 -22.50 -5.98
N SER A 487 -23.22 -21.70 -4.98
CA SER A 487 -21.86 -21.52 -4.43
C SER A 487 -21.42 -22.63 -3.47
N GLU A 488 -22.20 -23.68 -3.29
CA GLU A 488 -21.91 -24.79 -2.39
C GLU A 488 -21.50 -26.06 -3.17
N GLY A 489 -21.15 -27.11 -2.46
CA GLY A 489 -20.75 -28.38 -3.08
C GLY A 489 -19.51 -28.23 -3.94
N ASN A 490 -19.57 -28.74 -5.17
CA ASN A 490 -18.42 -28.80 -6.07
C ASN A 490 -17.94 -27.41 -6.52
N THR A 491 -18.79 -26.39 -6.54
CA THR A 491 -18.36 -25.00 -6.76
C THR A 491 -17.31 -24.60 -5.71
N ARG A 492 -17.54 -24.95 -4.44
CA ARG A 492 -16.62 -24.65 -3.35
C ARG A 492 -15.28 -25.37 -3.51
N ALA A 493 -15.30 -26.65 -3.96
CA ALA A 493 -14.09 -27.38 -4.28
C ALA A 493 -13.33 -26.75 -5.48
N ASN A 494 -14.06 -26.30 -6.51
CA ASN A 494 -13.49 -25.69 -7.70
C ASN A 494 -12.94 -24.26 -7.46
N THR A 495 -13.34 -23.58 -6.38
CA THR A 495 -12.95 -22.19 -6.05
C THR A 495 -11.90 -22.10 -4.93
N LEU A 496 -11.30 -23.20 -4.52
CA LEU A 496 -10.16 -23.18 -3.60
C LEU A 496 -9.03 -22.33 -4.17
N VAL A 497 -8.26 -21.68 -3.30
CA VAL A 497 -7.08 -20.91 -3.73
C VAL A 497 -6.13 -21.81 -4.51
N GLN A 498 -5.88 -21.50 -5.79
CA GLN A 498 -5.22 -22.43 -6.71
C GLN A 498 -4.41 -21.73 -7.79
N SER A 499 -3.50 -22.48 -8.40
CA SER A 499 -2.59 -21.94 -9.42
C SER A 499 -3.28 -21.58 -10.74
N ARG A 500 -4.36 -22.29 -11.16
CA ARG A 500 -5.05 -22.09 -12.44
C ARG A 500 -5.70 -20.70 -12.54
N TYR A 501 -6.33 -20.24 -11.47
CA TYR A 501 -7.05 -18.96 -11.45
C TYR A 501 -6.26 -17.84 -10.78
N LEU A 502 -4.99 -18.08 -10.44
CA LEU A 502 -4.07 -17.04 -10.03
C LEU A 502 -3.83 -16.10 -11.21
N LYS A 503 -4.11 -14.82 -11.03
CA LYS A 503 -4.00 -13.81 -12.09
C LYS A 503 -2.61 -13.17 -12.09
N ASN A 504 -2.10 -12.92 -13.29
CA ASN A 504 -0.90 -12.11 -13.46
C ASN A 504 -1.27 -10.62 -13.34
N GLY A 505 -0.84 -9.98 -12.27
CA GLY A 505 -1.07 -8.56 -12.01
C GLY A 505 0.06 -7.64 -12.51
N ALA A 506 0.93 -8.12 -13.40
CA ALA A 506 1.90 -7.27 -14.09
C ALA A 506 1.18 -6.36 -15.10
N TYR A 507 1.64 -5.11 -15.22
CA TYR A 507 1.06 -4.16 -16.16
C TYR A 507 2.05 -3.10 -16.62
N LEU A 508 1.74 -2.49 -17.78
CA LEU A 508 2.32 -1.28 -18.31
C LEU A 508 1.21 -0.27 -18.59
N SER A 509 1.27 0.90 -17.99
CA SER A 509 0.32 2.00 -18.20
C SER A 509 0.97 3.16 -18.92
N VAL A 510 0.32 3.67 -19.97
CA VAL A 510 0.63 4.94 -20.62
C VAL A 510 -0.09 6.04 -19.84
N LYS A 511 0.62 6.64 -18.88
CA LYS A 511 0.06 7.58 -17.93
C LYS A 511 -0.21 8.94 -18.51
N ASN A 512 0.67 9.41 -19.37
CA ASN A 512 0.53 10.70 -20.01
C ASN A 512 1.24 10.73 -21.37
N ILE A 513 0.63 11.38 -22.35
CA ILE A 513 1.28 11.85 -23.57
C ILE A 513 0.82 13.29 -23.80
N THR A 514 1.77 14.22 -23.95
CA THR A 514 1.47 15.63 -24.18
C THR A 514 2.23 16.12 -25.40
N LEU A 515 1.50 16.66 -26.37
CA LEU A 515 2.05 17.36 -27.52
C LEU A 515 1.79 18.85 -27.34
N SER A 516 2.82 19.67 -27.42
CA SER A 516 2.70 21.13 -27.30
C SER A 516 3.41 21.87 -28.42
N TYR A 517 2.88 23.05 -28.72
CA TYR A 517 3.41 23.95 -29.74
C TYR A 517 3.52 25.37 -29.21
N VAL A 518 4.70 25.97 -29.31
CA VAL A 518 4.94 27.38 -28.95
C VAL A 518 4.70 28.25 -30.18
N LEU A 519 3.74 29.16 -30.11
CA LEU A 519 3.43 30.08 -31.23
C LEU A 519 4.61 30.99 -31.55
N ASN A 520 4.74 31.34 -32.83
CA ASN A 520 5.83 32.17 -33.30
C ASN A 520 5.79 33.58 -32.64
N LYS A 521 6.92 33.98 -32.06
CA LYS A 521 7.07 35.25 -31.35
C LYS A 521 6.73 36.48 -32.21
N GLN A 522 6.98 36.44 -33.52
CA GLN A 522 6.65 37.54 -34.44
C GLN A 522 5.15 37.82 -34.55
N TRP A 523 4.31 36.78 -34.38
CA TRP A 523 2.86 36.96 -34.34
C TRP A 523 2.42 37.52 -32.99
N LEU A 524 3.00 37.06 -31.92
CA LEU A 524 2.63 37.40 -30.55
C LEU A 524 3.01 38.83 -30.18
N SER A 525 4.12 39.35 -30.69
CA SER A 525 4.58 40.74 -30.42
C SER A 525 3.56 41.80 -30.85
N LYS A 526 2.76 41.52 -31.87
CA LYS A 526 1.67 42.41 -32.36
C LYS A 526 0.54 42.55 -31.33
N TRP A 527 0.42 41.56 -30.42
CA TRP A 527 -0.63 41.45 -29.40
C TRP A 527 -0.11 41.78 -27.99
N GLY A 528 1.17 42.20 -27.87
CA GLY A 528 1.80 42.47 -26.57
C GLY A 528 2.05 41.21 -25.72
N LEU A 529 2.03 40.03 -26.35
CA LEU A 529 2.22 38.75 -25.67
C LEU A 529 3.68 38.27 -25.81
N ASN A 530 4.25 37.79 -24.70
CA ASN A 530 5.61 37.26 -24.69
C ASN A 530 5.70 35.81 -25.20
N ARG A 531 4.76 34.97 -24.77
CA ARG A 531 4.72 33.56 -25.17
C ARG A 531 3.30 33.01 -25.10
N VAL A 532 2.91 32.25 -26.10
CA VAL A 532 1.68 31.43 -26.10
C VAL A 532 2.04 30.02 -26.46
N THR A 533 1.64 29.06 -25.65
CA THR A 533 1.82 27.64 -25.89
C THR A 533 0.44 26.97 -25.92
N VAL A 534 0.15 26.27 -26.98
CA VAL A 534 -1.03 25.40 -27.08
C VAL A 534 -0.60 23.96 -26.84
N PHE A 535 -1.41 23.17 -26.17
CA PHE A 535 -1.11 21.77 -25.92
C PHE A 535 -2.34 20.88 -25.98
N LEU A 536 -2.09 19.63 -26.36
CA LEU A 536 -3.01 18.51 -26.27
C LEU A 536 -2.39 17.46 -25.36
N SER A 537 -3.08 17.10 -24.28
CA SER A 537 -2.62 16.11 -23.31
C SER A 537 -3.63 14.99 -23.18
N GLY A 538 -3.14 13.75 -23.14
CA GLY A 538 -3.93 12.58 -22.82
C GLY A 538 -3.40 11.91 -21.57
N GLU A 539 -4.29 11.61 -20.61
CA GLU A 539 -3.95 10.95 -19.35
C GLU A 539 -4.63 9.58 -19.25
N ASN A 540 -3.94 8.61 -18.65
CA ASN A 540 -4.38 7.23 -18.50
C ASN A 540 -4.88 6.62 -19.82
N LEU A 541 -4.10 6.80 -20.89
CA LEU A 541 -4.56 6.51 -22.27
C LEU A 541 -4.72 5.02 -22.52
N PHE A 542 -3.76 4.21 -22.09
CA PHE A 542 -3.74 2.77 -22.32
C PHE A 542 -3.14 2.05 -21.12
N VAL A 543 -3.69 0.88 -20.80
CA VAL A 543 -3.14 -0.09 -19.86
C VAL A 543 -3.00 -1.42 -20.60
N PHE A 544 -1.82 -2.01 -20.51
CA PHE A 544 -1.51 -3.34 -21.03
C PHE A 544 -1.32 -4.25 -19.82
N ASP A 545 -2.23 -5.17 -19.60
CA ASP A 545 -2.24 -6.11 -18.49
C ASP A 545 -2.79 -7.48 -18.92
N HIS A 546 -2.94 -8.40 -17.96
CA HIS A 546 -3.45 -9.75 -18.16
C HIS A 546 -4.72 -10.02 -17.34
N LEU A 547 -5.37 -8.96 -16.85
CA LEU A 547 -6.56 -9.08 -16.02
C LEU A 547 -7.84 -9.10 -16.86
N PRO A 548 -8.94 -9.63 -16.34
CA PRO A 548 -10.23 -9.54 -17.00
C PRO A 548 -10.68 -8.09 -17.23
N ASN A 549 -11.41 -7.87 -18.32
CA ASN A 549 -11.97 -6.55 -18.61
C ASN A 549 -12.80 -6.03 -17.44
N GLY A 550 -12.60 -4.77 -17.08
CA GLY A 550 -13.26 -4.11 -15.95
C GLY A 550 -12.47 -4.14 -14.64
N VAL A 551 -11.38 -4.87 -14.58
CA VAL A 551 -10.45 -4.88 -13.44
C VAL A 551 -9.24 -4.01 -13.75
N ASP A 552 -9.01 -2.98 -12.94
CA ASP A 552 -7.87 -2.07 -13.10
C ASP A 552 -6.65 -2.58 -12.31
N ALA A 553 -5.60 -3.03 -13.00
CA ALA A 553 -4.39 -3.60 -12.42
C ALA A 553 -3.66 -2.65 -11.45
N GLU A 554 -3.78 -1.35 -11.66
CA GLU A 554 -3.10 -0.33 -10.85
C GLU A 554 -3.82 -0.09 -9.52
N ARG A 555 -5.16 -0.18 -9.51
CA ARG A 555 -6.00 0.16 -8.36
C ARG A 555 -6.33 -1.00 -7.43
N ILE A 556 -5.95 -2.21 -7.78
CA ILE A 556 -6.19 -3.36 -6.91
C ILE A 556 -5.43 -3.19 -5.60
N VAL A 557 -6.16 -3.12 -4.50
CA VAL A 557 -5.65 -3.15 -3.13
C VAL A 557 -5.84 -4.56 -2.59
N THR A 558 -4.74 -5.26 -2.31
CA THR A 558 -4.78 -6.66 -1.84
C THR A 558 -5.12 -6.78 -0.37
N GLU A 559 -4.99 -5.70 0.40
CA GLU A 559 -5.29 -5.66 1.83
C GLU A 559 -6.80 -5.63 2.11
N GLU A 560 -7.58 -5.20 1.14
CA GLU A 560 -9.04 -5.24 1.20
C GLU A 560 -9.58 -6.46 0.44
N LEU A 561 -9.42 -7.64 1.00
CA LEU A 561 -10.06 -8.88 0.50
C LEU A 561 -11.58 -8.74 0.35
N GLY A 562 -12.18 -7.77 1.03
CA GLY A 562 -13.60 -7.43 0.91
C GLY A 562 -13.98 -6.63 -0.34
N THR A 563 -13.04 -5.98 -1.05
CA THR A 563 -13.37 -5.19 -2.25
C THR A 563 -13.58 -6.04 -3.49
N ARG A 564 -13.24 -7.32 -3.43
CA ARG A 564 -13.47 -8.29 -4.50
C ARG A 564 -13.01 -7.80 -5.89
N GLY A 565 -12.05 -6.86 -5.94
CA GLY A 565 -11.59 -6.24 -7.17
C GLY A 565 -12.53 -5.17 -7.75
N PHE A 566 -13.62 -4.83 -7.10
CA PHE A 566 -14.53 -3.75 -7.49
C PHE A 566 -13.95 -2.39 -7.13
N THR A 567 -12.91 -1.99 -7.85
CA THR A 567 -12.35 -0.64 -7.72
C THR A 567 -12.76 0.20 -8.90
N TYR A 568 -13.09 1.47 -8.65
CA TYR A 568 -13.40 2.39 -9.73
C TYR A 568 -12.13 2.63 -10.56
N PRO A 569 -12.11 2.30 -11.87
CA PRO A 569 -10.92 2.42 -12.70
C PRO A 569 -10.51 3.86 -12.91
N TYR A 570 -9.24 4.10 -13.25
CA TYR A 570 -8.79 5.42 -13.67
C TYR A 570 -9.48 5.84 -14.96
N MET A 571 -9.99 7.07 -14.96
CA MET A 571 -10.63 7.65 -16.14
C MET A 571 -9.58 8.09 -17.15
N ARG A 572 -9.83 7.81 -18.42
CA ARG A 572 -9.08 8.40 -19.53
C ARG A 572 -9.50 9.86 -19.67
N GLN A 573 -8.53 10.77 -19.71
CA GLN A 573 -8.77 12.19 -19.89
C GLN A 573 -8.02 12.70 -21.11
N ILE A 574 -8.68 13.54 -21.90
CA ILE A 574 -8.08 14.28 -23.01
C ILE A 574 -8.31 15.75 -22.73
N SER A 575 -7.24 16.52 -22.67
CA SER A 575 -7.27 17.95 -22.34
C SER A 575 -6.61 18.75 -23.45
N PHE A 576 -7.29 19.82 -23.85
CA PHE A 576 -6.72 20.88 -24.70
C PHE A 576 -6.53 22.13 -23.83
N GLY A 577 -5.38 22.80 -23.97
CA GLY A 577 -5.12 24.00 -23.18
C GLY A 577 -4.24 24.99 -23.90
N VAL A 578 -4.30 26.22 -23.41
CA VAL A 578 -3.49 27.35 -23.87
C VAL A 578 -2.86 28.04 -22.68
N ASN A 579 -1.53 28.15 -22.68
CA ASN A 579 -0.77 28.89 -21.70
C ASN A 579 -0.31 30.23 -22.32
N VAL A 580 -0.67 31.34 -21.70
CA VAL A 580 -0.31 32.68 -22.14
C VAL A 580 0.59 33.34 -21.11
N THR A 581 1.74 33.85 -21.57
CA THR A 581 2.66 34.68 -20.76
C THR A 581 2.64 36.08 -21.33
N LEU A 582 2.26 37.05 -20.50
CA LEU A 582 2.20 38.49 -20.80
C LEU A 582 3.57 39.12 -20.67
#